data_4083196c53e4d7589373bad9baefb9b2
#
_entry.id   4083196c53e4d7589373bad9baefb9b2
#
_cell.length_a   1.000
_cell.length_b   1.000
_cell.length_c   1.000
_cell.angle_alpha   90.00
_cell.angle_beta   90.00
_cell.angle_gamma   90.00
#
_symmetry.space_group_name_H-M   'P 1'
#
loop_
_entity.id
_entity.type
_entity.pdbx_description
1 polymer ?
#
loop_
_entity_poly.entity_id
_entity_poly.type
_entity_poly.pdbx_seq_one_letter_code
_entity_poly.pdbx_strand_id
1 'polypeptide(L)'
;MSTSTTNPGTRAPRARSWVRFQVFTILWLLVLLNYIDRATLSVALPFITEEFHIDPVMQGVILGSFFWTYMLFQIPGGWLLDRFGPRKVVGWAAVLWGGAQFMGGFAGGGAFLLGQRLALGITEAPISPAGAKLNSAWLPAKERARGATFVDAAGPFGSAVGGLLVTWIIAATGGWRWAFFITGLITIVVAVIYVVFLRDTPQQHPRVSAKELEHIEQVDPSTSAVAIVKDKLPKLADYARSRSFWGMMFGRLGWATVWWGIISWTPSYLNQALGFDLASLGWGTFLVYGCGVLGQLTAGFTVDRLRAGRDRYNLVMRSIFGVSGLGAAIAIFTIPGLTDGFQALAALSVAVFFINFGGLYWAIPAWLAPKQQVGTVGGVMNIASSGGGSLAPIVMGIAIAASGGGYGGAFVFLGVCALVYLLGSMLIDFNKPMATRKDA
;
A
#
# COMPACT_ATOMS: atom_id res chain seq x y z
N MET A 1 -4.36 33.62 63.51
CA MET A 1 -4.96 33.67 62.17
C MET A 1 -4.05 32.89 61.24
N SER A 2 -4.43 31.62 60.98
CA SER A 2 -3.70 30.71 60.10
C SER A 2 -4.45 30.70 58.77
N THR A 3 -3.85 31.26 57.71
CA THR A 3 -4.37 31.24 56.34
C THR A 3 -3.98 29.93 55.69
N SER A 4 -4.95 29.01 55.56
CA SER A 4 -4.79 27.79 54.77
C SER A 4 -4.81 28.12 53.30
N THR A 5 -3.68 28.06 52.62
CA THR A 5 -3.59 28.08 51.17
C THR A 5 -4.09 26.74 50.63
N THR A 6 -5.31 26.75 50.11
CA THR A 6 -5.84 25.62 49.31
C THR A 6 -5.08 25.48 48.01
N ASN A 7 -4.36 24.40 47.88
CA ASN A 7 -3.63 23.98 46.68
C ASN A 7 -4.65 23.60 45.59
N PRO A 8 -4.63 24.20 44.38
CA PRO A 8 -5.59 23.86 43.33
C PRO A 8 -5.25 22.49 42.73
N GLY A 9 -6.05 21.48 43.09
CA GLY A 9 -6.43 20.38 42.27
C GLY A 9 -5.34 19.55 41.61
N THR A 10 -4.74 18.64 42.35
CA THR A 10 -4.18 17.41 41.76
C THR A 10 -5.31 16.64 41.09
N ARG A 11 -5.44 16.77 39.76
CA ARG A 11 -6.32 15.90 39.00
C ARG A 11 -5.94 14.45 39.28
N ALA A 12 -6.90 13.66 39.78
CA ALA A 12 -6.74 12.22 39.97
C ALA A 12 -6.12 11.60 38.71
N PRO A 13 -5.18 10.63 38.85
CA PRO A 13 -4.52 10.03 37.70
C PRO A 13 -5.59 9.35 36.81
N ARG A 14 -5.90 9.97 35.68
CA ARG A 14 -6.82 9.39 34.69
C ARG A 14 -6.34 7.97 34.34
N ALA A 15 -7.27 7.03 34.22
CA ALA A 15 -7.01 5.69 33.71
C ALA A 15 -6.22 5.78 32.38
N ARG A 16 -5.45 4.75 32.05
CA ARG A 16 -4.67 4.69 30.80
C ARG A 16 -5.60 4.94 29.62
N SER A 17 -5.36 6.02 28.85
CA SER A 17 -6.11 6.30 27.63
C SER A 17 -5.58 5.44 26.47
N TRP A 18 -6.38 5.32 25.41
CA TRP A 18 -6.09 4.50 24.23
C TRP A 18 -6.12 5.34 22.97
N VAL A 19 -5.76 6.61 23.08
CA VAL A 19 -5.87 7.60 21.99
C VAL A 19 -4.99 7.22 20.82
N ARG A 20 -3.80 6.68 21.05
CA ARG A 20 -2.92 6.23 19.97
C ARG A 20 -3.58 5.20 19.05
N PHE A 21 -4.39 4.27 19.59
CA PHE A 21 -5.10 3.30 18.75
C PHE A 21 -6.21 3.96 17.92
N GLN A 22 -6.90 4.96 18.47
CA GLN A 22 -7.91 5.73 17.73
C GLN A 22 -7.26 6.51 16.57
N VAL A 23 -6.08 7.11 16.79
CA VAL A 23 -5.29 7.78 15.75
C VAL A 23 -4.94 6.80 14.62
N PHE A 24 -4.46 5.61 14.98
CA PHE A 24 -4.10 4.59 14.00
C PHE A 24 -5.31 3.97 13.31
N THR A 25 -6.45 3.84 13.97
CA THR A 25 -7.71 3.41 13.34
C THR A 25 -8.18 4.41 12.30
N ILE A 26 -8.12 5.72 12.58
CA ILE A 26 -8.51 6.75 11.60
C ILE A 26 -7.53 6.77 10.42
N LEU A 27 -6.23 6.63 10.67
CA LEU A 27 -5.22 6.50 9.62
C LEU A 27 -5.47 5.25 8.76
N TRP A 28 -5.78 4.12 9.41
CA TRP A 28 -6.14 2.87 8.75
C TRP A 28 -7.37 3.04 7.85
N LEU A 29 -8.40 3.75 8.33
CA LEU A 29 -9.59 4.07 7.53
C LEU A 29 -9.27 4.93 6.31
N LEU A 30 -8.37 5.90 6.43
CA LEU A 30 -7.93 6.70 5.28
C LEU A 30 -7.18 5.85 4.25
N VAL A 31 -6.30 4.95 4.69
CA VAL A 31 -5.60 4.03 3.78
C VAL A 31 -6.58 3.02 3.16
N LEU A 32 -7.55 2.54 3.93
CA LEU A 32 -8.64 1.69 3.41
C LEU A 32 -9.40 2.38 2.27
N LEU A 33 -9.83 3.64 2.48
CA LEU A 33 -10.53 4.43 1.46
C LEU A 33 -9.67 4.67 0.23
N ASN A 34 -8.38 4.94 0.40
CA ASN A 34 -7.41 5.06 -0.68
C ASN A 34 -7.41 3.84 -1.62
N TYR A 35 -7.51 2.63 -1.06
CA TYR A 35 -7.60 1.40 -1.86
C TYR A 35 -9.00 1.13 -2.40
N ILE A 36 -10.06 1.55 -1.69
CA ILE A 36 -11.44 1.52 -2.21
C ILE A 36 -11.57 2.43 -3.44
N ASP A 37 -10.99 3.64 -3.40
CA ASP A 37 -11.01 4.60 -4.52
C ASP A 37 -10.30 4.04 -5.76
N ARG A 38 -9.22 3.28 -5.58
CA ARG A 38 -8.55 2.55 -6.68
C ARG A 38 -9.43 1.41 -7.21
N ALA A 39 -10.06 0.64 -6.32
CA ALA A 39 -11.00 -0.41 -6.70
C ALA A 39 -12.21 0.17 -7.43
N THR A 40 -12.68 1.37 -7.08
CA THR A 40 -13.83 2.04 -7.71
C THR A 40 -13.63 2.17 -9.22
N LEU A 41 -12.50 2.68 -9.68
CA LEU A 41 -12.27 2.75 -11.11
C LEU A 41 -12.13 1.37 -11.75
N SER A 42 -11.37 0.45 -11.14
CA SER A 42 -11.14 -0.88 -11.72
C SER A 42 -12.43 -1.67 -11.89
N VAL A 43 -13.35 -1.62 -10.90
CA VAL A 43 -14.66 -2.29 -10.94
C VAL A 43 -15.63 -1.58 -11.90
N ALA A 44 -15.61 -0.25 -11.94
CA ALA A 44 -16.45 0.54 -12.83
C ALA A 44 -15.97 0.53 -14.30
N LEU A 45 -14.70 0.17 -14.55
CA LEU A 45 -14.05 0.29 -15.84
C LEU A 45 -14.79 -0.44 -17.00
N PRO A 46 -15.31 -1.66 -16.85
CA PRO A 46 -16.09 -2.30 -17.90
C PRO A 46 -17.28 -1.46 -18.37
N PHE A 47 -18.05 -0.90 -17.42
CA PHE A 47 -19.22 -0.04 -17.70
C PHE A 47 -18.83 1.30 -18.32
N ILE A 48 -17.74 1.89 -17.87
CA ILE A 48 -17.16 3.12 -18.40
C ILE A 48 -16.67 2.90 -19.84
N THR A 49 -16.04 1.75 -20.09
CA THR A 49 -15.51 1.38 -21.39
C THR A 49 -16.62 1.18 -22.41
N GLU A 50 -17.71 0.53 -22.00
CA GLU A 50 -18.89 0.34 -22.85
C GLU A 50 -19.54 1.69 -23.21
N GLU A 51 -19.68 2.60 -22.24
CA GLU A 51 -20.29 3.91 -22.44
C GLU A 51 -19.46 4.86 -23.31
N PHE A 52 -18.14 4.89 -23.12
CA PHE A 52 -17.26 5.85 -23.80
C PHE A 52 -16.40 5.23 -24.92
N HIS A 53 -16.55 3.94 -25.21
CA HIS A 53 -15.79 3.20 -26.22
C HIS A 53 -14.26 3.36 -26.07
N ILE A 54 -13.78 3.22 -24.80
CA ILE A 54 -12.35 3.40 -24.47
C ILE A 54 -11.58 2.12 -24.86
N ASP A 55 -10.58 2.25 -25.72
CA ASP A 55 -9.72 1.13 -26.12
C ASP A 55 -8.85 0.63 -24.95
N PRO A 56 -8.37 -0.65 -24.98
CA PRO A 56 -7.62 -1.24 -23.88
C PRO A 56 -6.30 -0.51 -23.54
N VAL A 57 -5.66 0.15 -24.52
CA VAL A 57 -4.42 0.90 -24.28
C VAL A 57 -4.72 2.12 -23.42
N MET A 58 -5.78 2.88 -23.79
CA MET A 58 -6.21 4.06 -23.02
C MET A 58 -6.71 3.66 -21.62
N GLN A 59 -7.41 2.52 -21.48
CA GLN A 59 -7.77 1.97 -20.16
C GLN A 59 -6.51 1.75 -19.31
N GLY A 60 -5.49 1.11 -19.86
CA GLY A 60 -4.21 0.89 -19.19
C GLY A 60 -3.52 2.20 -18.80
N VAL A 61 -3.52 3.20 -19.69
CA VAL A 61 -2.97 4.55 -19.42
C VAL A 61 -3.73 5.22 -18.27
N ILE A 62 -5.06 5.21 -18.27
CA ILE A 62 -5.88 5.81 -17.21
C ILE A 62 -5.56 5.12 -15.86
N LEU A 63 -5.51 3.78 -15.83
CA LEU A 63 -5.20 3.02 -14.61
C LEU A 63 -3.79 3.29 -14.09
N GLY A 64 -2.80 3.37 -15.00
CA GLY A 64 -1.39 3.55 -14.65
C GLY A 64 -0.98 4.99 -14.33
N SER A 65 -1.68 5.98 -14.88
CA SER A 65 -1.35 7.41 -14.79
C SER A 65 -1.35 7.96 -13.35
N PHE A 66 -2.15 7.37 -12.48
CA PHE A 66 -2.13 7.68 -11.05
C PHE A 66 -0.71 7.64 -10.47
N PHE A 67 0.07 6.61 -10.81
CA PHE A 67 1.41 6.40 -10.25
C PHE A 67 2.43 7.44 -10.74
N TRP A 68 2.21 8.10 -11.89
CA TRP A 68 3.11 9.13 -12.39
C TRP A 68 3.18 10.32 -11.43
N THR A 69 2.03 10.85 -11.10
CA THR A 69 1.95 11.99 -10.17
C THR A 69 2.15 11.56 -8.71
N TYR A 70 1.66 10.39 -8.32
CA TYR A 70 1.88 9.84 -6.98
C TYR A 70 3.38 9.73 -6.64
N MET A 71 4.18 9.17 -7.54
CA MET A 71 5.63 9.05 -7.35
C MET A 71 6.31 10.42 -7.28
N LEU A 72 5.96 11.32 -8.21
CA LEU A 72 6.57 12.64 -8.32
C LEU A 72 6.27 13.51 -7.08
N PHE A 73 5.05 13.43 -6.55
CA PHE A 73 4.59 14.26 -5.44
C PHE A 73 4.85 13.69 -4.05
N GLN A 74 5.43 12.50 -3.91
CA GLN A 74 5.83 11.95 -2.61
C GLN A 74 6.90 12.80 -1.91
N ILE A 75 7.90 13.31 -2.66
CA ILE A 75 8.97 14.14 -2.09
C ILE A 75 8.43 15.51 -1.66
N PRO A 76 7.71 16.28 -2.51
CA PRO A 76 7.03 17.50 -2.08
C PRO A 76 6.05 17.27 -0.92
N GLY A 77 5.31 16.17 -0.94
CA GLY A 77 4.39 15.78 0.14
C GLY A 77 5.12 15.58 1.47
N GLY A 78 6.26 14.89 1.46
CA GLY A 78 7.12 14.73 2.63
C GLY A 78 7.62 16.06 3.19
N TRP A 79 8.07 16.97 2.32
CA TRP A 79 8.49 18.31 2.72
C TRP A 79 7.34 19.13 3.34
N LEU A 80 6.13 19.07 2.76
CA LEU A 80 4.95 19.72 3.33
C LEU A 80 4.63 19.17 4.73
N LEU A 81 4.72 17.85 4.92
CA LEU A 81 4.52 17.20 6.22
C LEU A 81 5.52 17.68 7.28
N ASP A 82 6.78 17.89 6.88
CA ASP A 82 7.80 18.38 7.81
C ASP A 82 7.55 19.83 8.21
N ARG A 83 7.06 20.65 7.28
CA ARG A 83 6.82 22.06 7.51
C ARG A 83 5.50 22.36 8.23
N PHE A 84 4.42 21.68 7.89
CA PHE A 84 3.06 22.02 8.32
C PHE A 84 2.41 20.98 9.23
N GLY A 85 3.05 19.83 9.43
CA GLY A 85 2.57 18.72 10.25
C GLY A 85 1.57 17.80 9.54
N PRO A 86 1.50 16.51 9.99
CA PRO A 86 0.60 15.51 9.41
C PRO A 86 -0.88 15.88 9.48
N ARG A 87 -1.32 16.51 10.56
CA ARG A 87 -2.72 16.87 10.74
C ARG A 87 -3.25 17.74 9.61
N LYS A 88 -2.55 18.82 9.29
CA LYS A 88 -2.98 19.77 8.26
C LYS A 88 -2.80 19.21 6.87
N VAL A 89 -1.62 18.66 6.58
CA VAL A 89 -1.25 18.19 5.23
C VAL A 89 -2.13 17.02 4.80
N VAL A 90 -2.24 15.97 5.62
CA VAL A 90 -3.09 14.82 5.29
C VAL A 90 -4.57 15.21 5.28
N GLY A 91 -5.00 16.07 6.20
CA GLY A 91 -6.38 16.54 6.24
C GLY A 91 -6.79 17.23 4.94
N TRP A 92 -6.03 18.22 4.47
CA TRP A 92 -6.30 18.89 3.20
C TRP A 92 -6.11 17.96 1.99
N ALA A 93 -5.06 17.16 2.00
CA ALA A 93 -4.82 16.16 0.97
C ALA A 93 -6.01 15.21 0.83
N ALA A 94 -6.55 14.70 1.96
CA ALA A 94 -7.69 13.79 1.96
C ALA A 94 -9.01 14.45 1.50
N VAL A 95 -9.24 15.73 1.83
CA VAL A 95 -10.38 16.48 1.30
C VAL A 95 -10.26 16.67 -0.21
N LEU A 96 -9.06 17.04 -0.70
CA LEU A 96 -8.80 17.24 -2.13
C LEU A 96 -8.90 15.93 -2.91
N TRP A 97 -8.37 14.82 -2.36
CA TRP A 97 -8.48 13.52 -3.03
C TRP A 97 -9.94 13.03 -3.03
N GLY A 98 -10.68 13.18 -1.90
CA GLY A 98 -12.11 12.85 -1.87
C GLY A 98 -12.91 13.71 -2.86
N GLY A 99 -12.55 14.98 -3.03
CA GLY A 99 -13.09 15.85 -4.08
C GLY A 99 -12.76 15.38 -5.48
N ALA A 100 -11.50 15.01 -5.75
CA ALA A 100 -11.08 14.45 -7.04
C ALA A 100 -11.79 13.11 -7.33
N GLN A 101 -11.97 12.25 -6.33
CA GLN A 101 -12.75 11.02 -6.43
C GLN A 101 -14.21 11.32 -6.77
N PHE A 102 -14.85 12.23 -6.04
CA PHE A 102 -16.22 12.65 -6.28
C PHE A 102 -16.41 13.21 -7.70
N MET A 103 -15.46 14.03 -8.17
CA MET A 103 -15.49 14.57 -9.54
C MET A 103 -15.44 13.49 -10.61
N GLY A 104 -14.88 12.30 -10.33
CA GLY A 104 -14.91 11.17 -11.24
C GLY A 104 -16.32 10.75 -11.67
N GLY A 105 -17.33 10.98 -10.83
CA GLY A 105 -18.74 10.75 -11.18
C GLY A 105 -19.31 11.66 -12.27
N PHE A 106 -18.66 12.80 -12.57
CA PHE A 106 -19.02 13.70 -13.66
C PHE A 106 -18.25 13.40 -14.95
N ALA A 107 -17.49 12.30 -15.01
CA ALA A 107 -16.69 12.00 -16.19
C ALA A 107 -17.56 11.86 -17.45
N GLY A 108 -17.17 12.60 -18.48
CA GLY A 108 -17.75 12.57 -19.81
C GLY A 108 -16.86 11.89 -20.87
N GLY A 109 -15.78 11.19 -20.43
CA GLY A 109 -14.87 10.48 -21.33
C GLY A 109 -13.52 10.16 -20.70
N GLY A 110 -12.68 9.41 -21.42
CA GLY A 110 -11.38 8.94 -20.96
C GLY A 110 -10.39 10.03 -20.56
N ALA A 111 -10.37 11.16 -21.27
CA ALA A 111 -9.50 12.29 -20.96
C ALA A 111 -9.81 12.91 -19.60
N PHE A 112 -11.11 13.00 -19.22
CA PHE A 112 -11.50 13.47 -17.90
C PHE A 112 -11.04 12.51 -16.80
N LEU A 113 -11.21 11.21 -16.99
CA LEU A 113 -10.75 10.18 -16.07
C LEU A 113 -9.23 10.19 -15.92
N LEU A 114 -8.50 10.41 -17.00
CA LEU A 114 -7.04 10.58 -16.95
C LEU A 114 -6.66 11.76 -16.06
N GLY A 115 -7.28 12.94 -16.26
CA GLY A 115 -7.05 14.11 -15.41
C GLY A 115 -7.40 13.86 -13.94
N GLN A 116 -8.52 13.20 -13.69
CA GLN A 116 -8.94 12.80 -12.35
C GLN A 116 -7.92 11.86 -11.68
N ARG A 117 -7.35 10.89 -12.42
CA ARG A 117 -6.30 10.00 -11.90
C ARG A 117 -5.01 10.73 -11.57
N LEU A 118 -4.60 11.66 -12.41
CA LEU A 118 -3.45 12.52 -12.12
C LEU A 118 -3.68 13.37 -10.84
N ALA A 119 -4.88 13.94 -10.69
CA ALA A 119 -5.25 14.70 -9.48
C ALA A 119 -5.25 13.82 -8.23
N LEU A 120 -5.77 12.59 -8.30
CA LEU A 120 -5.70 11.63 -7.19
C LEU A 120 -4.26 11.31 -6.81
N GLY A 121 -3.37 11.03 -7.78
CA GLY A 121 -1.98 10.74 -7.51
C GLY A 121 -1.26 11.87 -6.77
N ILE A 122 -1.52 13.14 -7.16
CA ILE A 122 -0.98 14.33 -6.47
C ILE A 122 -1.47 14.39 -5.02
N THR A 123 -2.77 14.24 -4.84
CA THR A 123 -3.41 14.49 -3.54
C THR A 123 -3.23 13.33 -2.55
N GLU A 124 -3.08 12.09 -3.02
CA GLU A 124 -2.81 10.93 -2.17
C GLU A 124 -1.32 10.77 -1.78
N ALA A 125 -0.40 11.40 -2.52
CA ALA A 125 1.04 11.21 -2.33
C ALA A 125 1.54 11.42 -0.87
N PRO A 126 1.02 12.37 -0.07
CA PRO A 126 1.49 12.61 1.29
C PRO A 126 1.11 11.50 2.29
N ILE A 127 0.16 10.59 1.98
CA ILE A 127 -0.38 9.65 2.97
C ILE A 127 0.67 8.65 3.48
N SER A 128 1.51 8.12 2.59
CA SER A 128 2.55 7.15 2.96
C SER A 128 3.63 7.73 3.86
N PRO A 129 4.26 8.88 3.54
CA PRO A 129 5.23 9.50 4.44
C PRO A 129 4.58 10.01 5.74
N ALA A 130 3.30 10.42 5.73
CA ALA A 130 2.57 10.78 6.93
C ALA A 130 2.38 9.60 7.88
N GLY A 131 2.07 8.42 7.34
CA GLY A 131 1.97 7.19 8.13
C GLY A 131 3.26 6.88 8.89
N ALA A 132 4.42 7.00 8.25
CA ALA A 132 5.72 6.82 8.88
C ALA A 132 5.99 7.88 9.97
N LYS A 133 5.64 9.14 9.72
CA LYS A 133 5.81 10.24 10.67
C LYS A 133 4.91 10.08 11.90
N LEU A 134 3.63 9.75 11.71
CA LEU A 134 2.71 9.47 12.80
C LEU A 134 3.13 8.24 13.60
N ASN A 135 3.61 7.19 12.93
CA ASN A 135 4.12 5.98 13.58
C ASN A 135 5.28 6.32 14.53
N SER A 136 6.21 7.16 14.10
CA SER A 136 7.34 7.58 14.94
C SER A 136 6.93 8.48 16.11
N ALA A 137 5.89 9.32 15.95
CA ALA A 137 5.44 10.28 16.94
C ALA A 137 4.49 9.69 17.99
N TRP A 138 3.61 8.75 17.59
CA TRP A 138 2.50 8.24 18.41
C TRP A 138 2.73 6.86 18.99
N LEU A 139 3.76 6.12 18.54
CA LEU A 139 4.04 4.77 19.05
C LEU A 139 5.44 4.66 19.66
N PRO A 140 5.54 3.98 20.81
CA PRO A 140 6.84 3.61 21.36
C PRO A 140 7.59 2.69 20.38
N ALA A 141 8.91 2.68 20.43
CA ALA A 141 9.76 1.94 19.50
C ALA A 141 9.35 0.45 19.31
N LYS A 142 8.92 -0.19 20.41
CA LYS A 142 8.47 -1.60 20.41
C LYS A 142 7.16 -1.86 19.68
N GLU A 143 6.31 -0.84 19.51
CA GLU A 143 4.99 -0.95 18.85
C GLU A 143 5.01 -0.48 17.40
N ARG A 144 6.07 0.21 16.94
CA ARG A 144 6.15 0.83 15.60
C ARG A 144 6.00 -0.16 14.44
N ALA A 145 6.60 -1.35 14.57
CA ALA A 145 6.48 -2.38 13.55
C ALA A 145 5.02 -2.86 13.41
N ARG A 146 4.35 -3.09 14.55
CA ARG A 146 2.92 -3.49 14.58
C ARG A 146 2.02 -2.40 14.03
N GLY A 147 2.28 -1.13 14.37
CA GLY A 147 1.53 0.01 13.85
C GLY A 147 1.65 0.14 12.32
N ALA A 148 2.85 -0.01 11.78
CA ALA A 148 3.07 0.02 10.34
C ALA A 148 2.36 -1.14 9.63
N THR A 149 2.47 -2.38 10.15
CA THR A 149 1.79 -3.55 9.58
C THR A 149 0.26 -3.42 9.67
N PHE A 150 -0.27 -2.87 10.76
CA PHE A 150 -1.69 -2.61 10.89
C PHE A 150 -2.21 -1.66 9.81
N VAL A 151 -1.50 -0.55 9.57
CA VAL A 151 -1.88 0.42 8.53
C VAL A 151 -1.74 -0.19 7.13
N ASP A 152 -0.68 -0.96 6.87
CA ASP A 152 -0.45 -1.60 5.57
C ASP A 152 -1.52 -2.66 5.24
N ALA A 153 -2.05 -3.36 6.24
CA ALA A 153 -3.13 -4.33 6.06
C ALA A 153 -4.44 -3.70 5.54
N ALA A 154 -4.61 -2.39 5.67
CA ALA A 154 -5.74 -1.67 5.08
C ALA A 154 -5.75 -1.77 3.55
N GLY A 155 -4.59 -1.96 2.91
CA GLY A 155 -4.47 -2.04 1.45
C GLY A 155 -5.23 -3.22 0.83
N PRO A 156 -4.79 -4.46 1.03
CA PRO A 156 -5.49 -5.62 0.49
C PRO A 156 -6.92 -5.75 1.03
N PHE A 157 -7.18 -5.38 2.28
CA PHE A 157 -8.53 -5.38 2.84
C PHE A 157 -9.43 -4.35 2.16
N GLY A 158 -8.92 -3.14 1.90
CA GLY A 158 -9.64 -2.09 1.17
C GLY A 158 -9.94 -2.48 -0.26
N SER A 159 -9.03 -3.18 -0.94
CA SER A 159 -9.29 -3.72 -2.28
C SER A 159 -10.40 -4.77 -2.27
N ALA A 160 -10.39 -5.68 -1.28
CA ALA A 160 -11.40 -6.72 -1.15
C ALA A 160 -12.80 -6.12 -0.86
N VAL A 161 -12.91 -5.29 0.18
CA VAL A 161 -14.18 -4.64 0.56
C VAL A 161 -14.62 -3.66 -0.52
N GLY A 162 -13.68 -2.96 -1.17
CA GLY A 162 -13.95 -2.03 -2.26
C GLY A 162 -14.64 -2.69 -3.44
N GLY A 163 -14.21 -3.88 -3.83
CA GLY A 163 -14.87 -4.66 -4.88
C GLY A 163 -16.35 -4.91 -4.57
N LEU A 164 -16.66 -5.43 -3.37
CA LEU A 164 -18.04 -5.66 -2.93
C LEU A 164 -18.86 -4.36 -2.82
N LEU A 165 -18.28 -3.34 -2.19
CA LEU A 165 -18.98 -2.07 -1.98
C LEU A 165 -19.35 -1.40 -3.30
N VAL A 166 -18.41 -1.35 -4.22
CA VAL A 166 -18.60 -0.68 -5.51
C VAL A 166 -19.62 -1.44 -6.37
N THR A 167 -19.54 -2.76 -6.46
CA THR A 167 -20.54 -3.56 -7.19
C THR A 167 -21.92 -3.42 -6.57
N TRP A 168 -22.02 -3.40 -5.24
CA TRP A 168 -23.30 -3.17 -4.54
C TRP A 168 -23.87 -1.78 -4.84
N ILE A 169 -23.03 -0.72 -4.82
CA ILE A 169 -23.49 0.64 -5.17
C ILE A 169 -24.00 0.67 -6.60
N ILE A 170 -23.26 0.11 -7.57
CA ILE A 170 -23.67 0.08 -8.98
C ILE A 170 -25.00 -0.67 -9.14
N ALA A 171 -25.15 -1.82 -8.49
CA ALA A 171 -26.38 -2.60 -8.54
C ALA A 171 -27.58 -1.85 -7.93
N ALA A 172 -27.37 -1.19 -6.79
CA ALA A 172 -28.43 -0.48 -6.07
C ALA A 172 -28.88 0.82 -6.77
N THR A 173 -27.96 1.49 -7.48
CA THR A 173 -28.19 2.82 -8.08
C THR A 173 -28.40 2.76 -9.59
N GLY A 174 -28.08 1.65 -10.23
CA GLY A 174 -28.14 1.48 -11.69
C GLY A 174 -27.03 2.21 -12.46
N GLY A 175 -26.01 2.76 -11.79
CA GLY A 175 -24.97 3.53 -12.47
C GLY A 175 -23.61 3.58 -11.77
N TRP A 176 -22.53 3.42 -12.54
CA TRP A 176 -21.17 3.45 -12.04
C TRP A 176 -20.76 4.81 -11.44
N ARG A 177 -21.37 5.90 -11.85
CA ARG A 177 -21.08 7.27 -11.37
C ARG A 177 -21.31 7.42 -9.88
N TRP A 178 -22.34 6.76 -9.36
CA TRP A 178 -22.66 6.78 -7.93
C TRP A 178 -21.55 6.19 -7.07
N ALA A 179 -20.80 5.24 -7.58
CA ALA A 179 -19.67 4.70 -6.86
C ALA A 179 -18.61 5.79 -6.57
N PHE A 180 -18.32 6.65 -7.54
CA PHE A 180 -17.40 7.78 -7.37
C PHE A 180 -17.94 8.85 -6.41
N PHE A 181 -19.23 9.20 -6.54
CA PHE A 181 -19.85 10.19 -5.64
C PHE A 181 -19.84 9.71 -4.19
N ILE A 182 -20.25 8.48 -3.95
CA ILE A 182 -20.38 7.93 -2.59
C ILE A 182 -19.00 7.73 -1.96
N THR A 183 -18.04 7.11 -2.65
CA THR A 183 -16.71 6.88 -2.09
C THR A 183 -15.98 8.20 -1.86
N GLY A 184 -16.06 9.15 -2.77
CA GLY A 184 -15.48 10.49 -2.60
C GLY A 184 -16.08 11.24 -1.41
N LEU A 185 -17.39 11.19 -1.22
CA LEU A 185 -18.06 11.81 -0.08
C LEU A 185 -17.65 11.17 1.25
N ILE A 186 -17.60 9.84 1.30
CA ILE A 186 -17.14 9.11 2.50
C ILE A 186 -15.70 9.52 2.85
N THR A 187 -14.85 9.64 1.84
CA THR A 187 -13.46 10.09 2.03
C THR A 187 -13.38 11.50 2.62
N ILE A 188 -14.19 12.45 2.13
CA ILE A 188 -14.26 13.81 2.69
C ILE A 188 -14.73 13.78 4.15
N VAL A 189 -15.76 12.99 4.47
CA VAL A 189 -16.26 12.85 5.85
C VAL A 189 -15.17 12.31 6.77
N VAL A 190 -14.45 11.26 6.36
CA VAL A 190 -13.35 10.69 7.17
C VAL A 190 -12.18 11.67 7.27
N ALA A 191 -11.90 12.44 6.22
CA ALA A 191 -10.89 13.50 6.27
C ALA A 191 -11.24 14.60 7.31
N VAL A 192 -12.50 15.00 7.40
CA VAL A 192 -12.97 15.95 8.43
C VAL A 192 -12.80 15.34 9.83
N ILE A 193 -13.20 14.10 10.03
CA ILE A 193 -12.99 13.36 11.29
C ILE A 193 -11.50 13.35 11.66
N TYR A 194 -10.62 13.05 10.67
CA TYR A 194 -9.18 13.05 10.85
C TYR A 194 -8.68 14.43 11.35
N VAL A 195 -9.04 15.51 10.68
CA VAL A 195 -8.60 16.87 11.05
C VAL A 195 -9.10 17.29 12.44
N VAL A 196 -10.34 16.95 12.77
CA VAL A 196 -10.94 17.31 14.08
C VAL A 196 -10.27 16.52 15.20
N PHE A 197 -10.06 15.24 15.00
CA PHE A 197 -9.55 14.34 16.05
C PHE A 197 -8.03 14.37 16.17
N LEU A 198 -7.29 14.29 15.08
CA LEU A 198 -5.84 14.15 15.11
C LEU A 198 -5.12 15.38 15.66
N ARG A 199 -4.00 15.15 16.33
CA ARG A 199 -2.97 16.16 16.64
C ARG A 199 -1.63 15.65 16.12
N ASP A 200 -0.71 16.55 15.80
CA ASP A 200 0.58 16.19 15.24
C ASP A 200 1.44 15.38 16.23
N THR A 201 1.30 15.68 17.52
CA THR A 201 2.01 14.97 18.60
C THR A 201 1.07 14.58 19.73
N PRO A 202 1.38 13.53 20.51
CA PRO A 202 0.57 13.10 21.66
C PRO A 202 0.40 14.18 22.73
N GLN A 203 1.43 15.01 22.95
CA GLN A 203 1.43 16.09 23.94
C GLN A 203 0.36 17.15 23.68
N GLN A 204 0.02 17.36 22.41
CA GLN A 204 -0.98 18.33 21.99
C GLN A 204 -2.42 17.79 22.10
N HIS A 205 -2.61 16.51 22.36
CA HIS A 205 -3.92 15.90 22.30
C HIS A 205 -4.61 15.91 23.68
N PRO A 206 -5.80 16.56 23.83
CA PRO A 206 -6.40 16.83 25.14
C PRO A 206 -6.88 15.55 25.87
N ARG A 207 -7.04 14.44 25.16
CA ARG A 207 -7.52 13.16 25.71
C ARG A 207 -6.40 12.20 26.07
N VAL A 208 -5.14 12.48 25.74
CA VAL A 208 -4.01 11.64 26.09
C VAL A 208 -3.75 11.76 27.59
N SER A 209 -3.71 10.63 28.30
CA SER A 209 -3.40 10.60 29.73
C SER A 209 -1.88 10.67 29.93
N ALA A 210 -1.46 11.15 31.12
CA ALA A 210 -0.04 11.18 31.49
C ALA A 210 0.61 9.78 31.41
N LYS A 211 -0.13 8.72 31.78
CA LYS A 211 0.35 7.33 31.70
C LYS A 211 0.53 6.85 30.26
N GLU A 212 -0.34 7.29 29.32
CA GLU A 212 -0.17 6.96 27.91
C GLU A 212 0.99 7.73 27.30
N LEU A 213 1.15 9.00 27.69
CA LEU A 213 2.27 9.83 27.24
C LEU A 213 3.61 9.24 27.70
N GLU A 214 3.73 8.89 28.97
CA GLU A 214 4.90 8.21 29.54
C GLU A 214 5.20 6.90 28.78
N HIS A 215 4.17 6.12 28.44
CA HIS A 215 4.34 4.89 27.66
C HIS A 215 4.86 5.15 26.25
N ILE A 216 4.38 6.21 25.57
CA ILE A 216 4.83 6.58 24.22
C ILE A 216 6.28 7.09 24.25
N GLU A 217 6.63 7.88 25.27
CA GLU A 217 7.93 8.48 25.45
C GLU A 217 8.99 7.54 26.04
N GLN A 218 8.60 6.31 26.42
CA GLN A 218 9.56 5.31 26.90
C GLN A 218 10.69 5.13 25.89
N VAL A 219 11.84 5.67 26.25
CA VAL A 219 13.08 5.52 25.50
C VAL A 219 13.50 4.06 25.61
N ASP A 220 13.59 3.33 24.52
CA ASP A 220 14.17 2.00 24.53
C ASP A 220 15.68 2.14 24.86
N PRO A 221 16.17 1.55 25.96
CA PRO A 221 17.56 1.61 26.33
C PRO A 221 18.51 1.15 25.21
N SER A 222 18.01 0.23 24.34
CA SER A 222 18.74 -0.22 23.16
C SER A 222 18.89 0.88 22.08
N THR A 223 18.04 1.91 22.11
CA THR A 223 18.09 3.04 21.16
C THR A 223 18.97 4.17 21.70
N SER A 224 19.07 4.31 23.04
CA SER A 224 19.88 5.33 23.69
C SER A 224 21.37 5.00 23.67
N ALA A 225 21.73 3.72 23.56
CA ALA A 225 23.13 3.26 23.55
C ALA A 225 23.80 3.28 22.16
N VAL A 226 23.05 3.64 21.10
CA VAL A 226 23.68 3.86 19.80
C VAL A 226 24.26 5.27 19.82
N ALA A 227 25.44 5.41 20.45
CA ALA A 227 26.35 6.52 20.16
C ALA A 227 26.29 6.80 18.67
N ILE A 228 26.22 8.07 18.28
CA ILE A 228 26.46 8.54 16.93
C ILE A 228 27.87 8.04 16.57
N VAL A 229 27.94 6.78 16.11
CA VAL A 229 29.16 6.31 15.47
C VAL A 229 29.26 7.19 14.25
N LYS A 230 30.25 8.09 14.27
CA LYS A 230 30.65 8.93 13.13
C LYS A 230 31.22 8.09 11.97
N ASP A 231 30.80 6.84 11.82
CA ASP A 231 31.10 6.07 10.64
C ASP A 231 30.41 6.73 9.46
N LYS A 232 31.23 7.07 8.49
CA LYS A 232 30.78 7.71 7.25
C LYS A 232 29.72 6.81 6.60
N LEU A 233 28.45 7.22 6.64
CA LEU A 233 27.33 6.47 6.06
C LEU A 233 27.59 6.15 4.58
N PRO A 234 27.15 4.97 4.07
CA PRO A 234 27.21 4.65 2.66
C PRO A 234 26.55 5.72 1.81
N LYS A 235 27.15 6.08 0.67
CA LYS A 235 26.54 6.95 -0.34
C LYS A 235 25.58 6.12 -1.19
N LEU A 236 24.65 6.76 -1.89
CA LEU A 236 23.72 6.08 -2.80
C LEU A 236 24.48 5.25 -3.88
N ALA A 237 25.64 5.72 -4.32
CA ALA A 237 26.52 4.99 -5.23
C ALA A 237 27.06 3.68 -4.65
N ASP A 238 27.22 3.56 -3.33
CA ASP A 238 27.68 2.32 -2.68
C ASP A 238 26.58 1.26 -2.70
N TYR A 239 25.30 1.69 -2.55
CA TYR A 239 24.15 0.83 -2.73
C TYR A 239 24.03 0.32 -4.17
N ALA A 240 24.24 1.18 -5.17
CA ALA A 240 24.16 0.80 -6.57
C ALA A 240 25.19 -0.27 -6.98
N ARG A 241 26.25 -0.47 -6.20
CA ARG A 241 27.25 -1.55 -6.39
C ARG A 241 26.82 -2.86 -5.72
N SER A 242 25.76 -2.85 -4.91
CA SER A 242 25.32 -4.01 -4.13
C SER A 242 24.35 -4.88 -4.92
N ARG A 243 24.64 -6.19 -4.98
CA ARG A 243 23.73 -7.18 -5.55
C ARG A 243 22.41 -7.23 -4.80
N SER A 244 22.43 -7.09 -3.47
CA SER A 244 21.21 -7.10 -2.64
C SER A 244 20.33 -5.88 -2.91
N PHE A 245 20.93 -4.73 -3.23
CA PHE A 245 20.17 -3.53 -3.60
C PHE A 245 19.40 -3.74 -4.91
N TRP A 246 20.05 -4.21 -5.96
CA TRP A 246 19.38 -4.49 -7.22
C TRP A 246 18.38 -5.63 -7.10
N GLY A 247 18.69 -6.65 -6.28
CA GLY A 247 17.74 -7.71 -5.95
C GLY A 247 16.47 -7.15 -5.31
N MET A 248 16.61 -6.23 -4.36
CA MET A 248 15.48 -5.53 -3.74
C MET A 248 14.70 -4.70 -4.77
N MET A 249 15.39 -3.94 -5.64
CA MET A 249 14.74 -3.08 -6.64
C MET A 249 13.95 -3.89 -7.68
N PHE A 250 14.58 -4.89 -8.32
CA PHE A 250 13.92 -5.72 -9.32
C PHE A 250 12.83 -6.62 -8.70
N GLY A 251 13.10 -7.19 -7.52
CA GLY A 251 12.09 -7.98 -6.83
C GLY A 251 10.88 -7.12 -6.44
N ARG A 252 11.08 -5.90 -5.96
CA ARG A 252 9.98 -4.99 -5.64
C ARG A 252 9.23 -4.51 -6.88
N LEU A 253 9.94 -4.23 -7.98
CA LEU A 253 9.33 -3.90 -9.26
C LEU A 253 8.44 -5.05 -9.76
N GLY A 254 8.97 -6.28 -9.80
CA GLY A 254 8.22 -7.47 -10.23
C GLY A 254 6.98 -7.71 -9.37
N TRP A 255 7.15 -7.67 -8.05
CA TRP A 255 6.03 -7.76 -7.11
C TRP A 255 4.95 -6.72 -7.39
N ALA A 256 5.34 -5.46 -7.51
CA ALA A 256 4.40 -4.36 -7.71
C ALA A 256 3.68 -4.45 -9.05
N THR A 257 4.39 -4.89 -10.12
CA THR A 257 3.80 -5.11 -11.43
C THR A 257 2.71 -6.17 -11.36
N VAL A 258 2.97 -7.30 -10.70
CA VAL A 258 1.95 -8.35 -10.52
C VAL A 258 0.78 -7.86 -9.70
N TRP A 259 1.04 -7.26 -8.53
CA TRP A 259 -0.01 -6.79 -7.62
C TRP A 259 -0.93 -5.75 -8.26
N TRP A 260 -0.34 -4.70 -8.83
CA TRP A 260 -1.11 -3.63 -9.45
C TRP A 260 -1.77 -4.04 -10.76
N GLY A 261 -1.14 -4.96 -11.53
CA GLY A 261 -1.75 -5.54 -12.72
C GLY A 261 -3.02 -6.33 -12.39
N ILE A 262 -2.96 -7.19 -11.38
CA ILE A 262 -4.12 -7.95 -10.91
C ILE A 262 -5.22 -7.01 -10.37
N ILE A 263 -4.90 -6.05 -9.50
CA ILE A 263 -5.90 -5.09 -8.98
C ILE A 263 -6.58 -4.33 -10.12
N SER A 264 -5.82 -3.91 -11.12
CA SER A 264 -6.33 -3.07 -12.20
C SER A 264 -7.24 -3.82 -13.17
N TRP A 265 -6.86 -5.04 -13.55
CA TRP A 265 -7.50 -5.73 -14.65
C TRP A 265 -8.36 -6.93 -14.26
N THR A 266 -8.29 -7.44 -13.01
CA THR A 266 -9.14 -8.56 -12.58
C THR A 266 -10.63 -8.27 -12.77
N PRO A 267 -11.20 -7.11 -12.39
CA PRO A 267 -12.62 -6.86 -12.61
C PRO A 267 -13.01 -6.93 -14.09
N SER A 268 -12.22 -6.30 -14.98
CA SER A 268 -12.48 -6.35 -16.43
C SER A 268 -12.34 -7.76 -16.99
N TYR A 269 -11.35 -8.53 -16.54
CA TYR A 269 -11.18 -9.93 -16.93
C TYR A 269 -12.37 -10.80 -16.51
N LEU A 270 -12.80 -10.71 -15.25
CA LEU A 270 -13.94 -11.48 -14.75
C LEU A 270 -15.25 -11.12 -15.48
N ASN A 271 -15.48 -9.83 -15.75
CA ASN A 271 -16.68 -9.37 -16.43
C ASN A 271 -16.64 -9.63 -17.93
N GLN A 272 -15.62 -9.14 -18.64
CA GLN A 272 -15.57 -9.15 -20.10
C GLN A 272 -15.16 -10.51 -20.69
N ALA A 273 -14.20 -11.21 -20.06
CA ALA A 273 -13.69 -12.48 -20.58
C ALA A 273 -14.48 -13.70 -20.04
N LEU A 274 -14.94 -13.64 -18.79
CA LEU A 274 -15.61 -14.75 -18.13
C LEU A 274 -17.12 -14.54 -17.92
N GLY A 275 -17.67 -13.38 -18.30
CA GLY A 275 -19.09 -13.09 -18.27
C GLY A 275 -19.70 -12.97 -16.86
N PHE A 276 -18.90 -12.62 -15.86
CA PHE A 276 -19.41 -12.43 -14.50
C PHE A 276 -20.36 -11.23 -14.45
N ASP A 277 -21.53 -11.46 -13.86
CA ASP A 277 -22.46 -10.39 -13.52
C ASP A 277 -21.96 -9.56 -12.33
N LEU A 278 -22.67 -8.48 -11.97
CA LEU A 278 -22.25 -7.60 -10.88
C LEU A 278 -22.10 -8.32 -9.53
N ALA A 279 -22.99 -9.28 -9.22
CA ALA A 279 -22.94 -9.98 -7.95
C ALA A 279 -21.72 -10.91 -7.86
N SER A 280 -21.51 -11.74 -8.87
CA SER A 280 -20.36 -12.63 -8.97
C SER A 280 -19.04 -11.86 -9.12
N LEU A 281 -19.04 -10.71 -9.78
CA LEU A 281 -17.88 -9.81 -9.87
C LEU A 281 -17.47 -9.29 -8.48
N GLY A 282 -18.45 -8.83 -7.68
CA GLY A 282 -18.19 -8.35 -6.32
C GLY A 282 -17.64 -9.44 -5.42
N TRP A 283 -18.26 -10.60 -5.38
CA TRP A 283 -17.78 -11.73 -4.59
C TRP A 283 -16.47 -12.30 -5.11
N GLY A 284 -16.28 -12.34 -6.42
CA GLY A 284 -15.03 -12.79 -7.04
C GLY A 284 -13.85 -11.91 -6.66
N THR A 285 -13.98 -10.60 -6.77
CA THR A 285 -12.94 -9.65 -6.37
C THR A 285 -12.67 -9.69 -4.87
N PHE A 286 -13.73 -9.80 -4.03
CA PHE A 286 -13.57 -9.97 -2.60
C PHE A 286 -12.78 -11.23 -2.23
N LEU A 287 -13.09 -12.36 -2.86
CA LEU A 287 -12.40 -13.63 -2.62
C LEU A 287 -10.92 -13.53 -3.03
N VAL A 288 -10.65 -13.04 -4.23
CA VAL A 288 -9.27 -12.89 -4.75
C VAL A 288 -8.44 -12.01 -3.84
N TYR A 289 -8.90 -10.81 -3.49
CA TYR A 289 -8.12 -9.89 -2.66
C TYR A 289 -8.13 -10.29 -1.19
N GLY A 290 -9.19 -10.94 -0.71
CA GLY A 290 -9.25 -11.54 0.61
C GLY A 290 -8.19 -12.63 0.82
N CYS A 291 -7.91 -13.45 -0.20
CA CYS A 291 -6.77 -14.37 -0.20
C CYS A 291 -5.43 -13.63 -0.06
N GLY A 292 -5.32 -12.41 -0.57
CA GLY A 292 -4.14 -11.58 -0.36
C GLY A 292 -3.93 -11.18 1.10
N VAL A 293 -5.01 -10.85 1.81
CA VAL A 293 -4.94 -10.59 3.27
C VAL A 293 -4.41 -11.83 4.01
N LEU A 294 -4.97 -12.99 3.69
CA LEU A 294 -4.51 -14.27 4.27
C LEU A 294 -3.05 -14.56 3.94
N GLY A 295 -2.62 -14.28 2.71
CA GLY A 295 -1.22 -14.43 2.28
C GLY A 295 -0.29 -13.54 3.08
N GLN A 296 -0.62 -12.26 3.26
CA GLN A 296 0.18 -11.31 4.02
C GLN A 296 0.31 -11.72 5.50
N LEU A 297 -0.80 -12.13 6.13
CA LEU A 297 -0.79 -12.63 7.51
C LEU A 297 0.06 -13.90 7.64
N THR A 298 -0.13 -14.85 6.72
CA THR A 298 0.64 -16.11 6.70
C THR A 298 2.13 -15.84 6.56
N ALA A 299 2.53 -14.90 5.69
CA ALA A 299 3.92 -14.50 5.51
C ALA A 299 4.54 -13.99 6.82
N GLY A 300 3.84 -13.08 7.52
CA GLY A 300 4.30 -12.53 8.79
C GLY A 300 4.47 -13.61 9.86
N PHE A 301 3.46 -14.46 10.06
CA PHE A 301 3.53 -15.57 11.03
C PHE A 301 4.63 -16.58 10.69
N THR A 302 4.84 -16.86 9.41
CA THR A 302 5.87 -17.81 8.95
C THR A 302 7.26 -17.27 9.25
N VAL A 303 7.53 -15.99 8.97
CA VAL A 303 8.82 -15.37 9.30
C VAL A 303 9.07 -15.39 10.81
N ASP A 304 8.10 -15.01 11.62
CA ASP A 304 8.25 -14.96 13.07
C ASP A 304 8.56 -16.34 13.65
N ARG A 305 7.90 -17.40 13.15
CA ARG A 305 8.12 -18.76 13.63
C ARG A 305 9.45 -19.37 13.15
N LEU A 306 9.86 -19.08 11.92
CA LEU A 306 11.06 -19.68 11.32
C LEU A 306 12.34 -18.89 11.61
N ARG A 307 12.23 -17.70 12.22
CA ARG A 307 13.36 -16.81 12.54
C ARG A 307 14.30 -17.37 13.64
N ALA A 308 14.06 -18.56 14.13
CA ALA A 308 14.82 -19.19 15.18
C ALA A 308 16.22 -19.64 14.69
N GLY A 309 17.21 -18.75 14.78
CA GLY A 309 18.62 -19.02 14.50
C GLY A 309 19.20 -18.13 13.41
N ARG A 310 20.21 -17.35 13.79
CA ARG A 310 20.85 -16.35 12.90
C ARG A 310 21.52 -16.97 11.67
N ASP A 311 22.02 -18.19 11.80
CA ASP A 311 22.79 -18.85 10.73
C ASP A 311 21.92 -19.36 9.56
N ARG A 312 20.60 -19.54 9.76
CA ARG A 312 19.66 -19.99 8.74
C ARG A 312 18.77 -18.87 8.17
N TYR A 313 18.95 -17.62 8.63
CA TYR A 313 18.04 -16.52 8.29
C TYR A 313 17.97 -16.26 6.78
N ASN A 314 19.12 -16.26 6.10
CA ASN A 314 19.18 -16.08 4.65
C ASN A 314 18.44 -17.20 3.91
N LEU A 315 18.62 -18.46 4.33
CA LEU A 315 17.90 -19.59 3.75
C LEU A 315 16.39 -19.47 3.94
N VAL A 316 15.95 -19.18 5.15
CA VAL A 316 14.52 -19.01 5.50
C VAL A 316 13.87 -17.92 4.65
N MET A 317 14.48 -16.74 4.58
CA MET A 317 13.92 -15.62 3.80
C MET A 317 13.88 -15.92 2.31
N ARG A 318 14.94 -16.50 1.75
CA ARG A 318 14.97 -16.91 0.35
C ARG A 318 13.96 -18.01 0.05
N SER A 319 13.78 -18.98 0.95
CA SER A 319 12.75 -20.03 0.77
C SER A 319 11.35 -19.45 0.78
N ILE A 320 11.03 -18.50 1.68
CA ILE A 320 9.73 -17.84 1.74
C ILE A 320 9.45 -17.07 0.44
N PHE A 321 10.39 -16.24 -0.01
CA PHE A 321 10.25 -15.52 -1.27
C PHE A 321 10.26 -16.46 -2.48
N GLY A 322 11.04 -17.55 -2.42
CA GLY A 322 11.10 -18.58 -3.45
C GLY A 322 9.77 -19.26 -3.67
N VAL A 323 9.17 -19.79 -2.60
CA VAL A 323 7.86 -20.44 -2.63
C VAL A 323 6.78 -19.45 -3.08
N SER A 324 6.84 -18.21 -2.56
CA SER A 324 5.91 -17.14 -2.91
C SER A 324 5.98 -16.78 -4.40
N GLY A 325 7.17 -16.49 -4.92
CA GLY A 325 7.34 -16.10 -6.33
C GLY A 325 7.03 -17.24 -7.30
N LEU A 326 7.44 -18.46 -6.96
CA LEU A 326 7.14 -19.64 -7.79
C LEU A 326 5.66 -19.98 -7.78
N GLY A 327 5.02 -19.98 -6.61
CA GLY A 327 3.58 -20.24 -6.46
C GLY A 327 2.73 -19.22 -7.21
N ALA A 328 3.09 -17.92 -7.11
CA ALA A 328 2.42 -16.86 -7.86
C ALA A 328 2.63 -17.04 -9.39
N ALA A 329 3.87 -17.31 -9.84
CA ALA A 329 4.17 -17.49 -11.26
C ALA A 329 3.41 -18.68 -11.85
N ILE A 330 3.44 -19.85 -11.19
CA ILE A 330 2.71 -21.04 -11.64
C ILE A 330 1.21 -20.72 -11.76
N ALA A 331 0.60 -20.16 -10.71
CA ALA A 331 -0.81 -19.83 -10.73
C ALA A 331 -1.17 -18.86 -11.86
N ILE A 332 -0.35 -17.82 -12.10
CA ILE A 332 -0.59 -16.84 -13.16
C ILE A 332 -0.45 -17.45 -14.55
N PHE A 333 0.56 -18.29 -14.79
CA PHE A 333 0.77 -18.92 -16.10
C PHE A 333 -0.30 -19.96 -16.46
N THR A 334 -1.08 -20.47 -15.49
CA THR A 334 -2.21 -21.37 -15.79
C THR A 334 -3.45 -20.61 -16.28
N ILE A 335 -3.61 -19.34 -15.91
CA ILE A 335 -4.84 -18.56 -16.20
C ILE A 335 -5.19 -18.50 -17.69
N PRO A 336 -4.24 -18.27 -18.64
CA PRO A 336 -4.57 -18.18 -20.07
C PRO A 336 -5.24 -19.43 -20.67
N GLY A 337 -5.02 -20.61 -20.06
CA GLY A 337 -5.64 -21.86 -20.51
C GLY A 337 -6.98 -22.18 -19.87
N LEU A 338 -7.48 -21.35 -18.96
CA LEU A 338 -8.72 -21.59 -18.21
C LEU A 338 -9.89 -20.89 -18.89
N THR A 339 -10.93 -21.65 -19.18
CA THR A 339 -12.20 -21.16 -19.73
C THR A 339 -13.33 -21.17 -18.69
N ASP A 340 -13.14 -21.92 -17.61
CA ASP A 340 -14.08 -21.98 -16.50
C ASP A 340 -13.84 -20.85 -15.50
N GLY A 341 -14.88 -20.07 -15.18
CA GLY A 341 -14.78 -18.92 -14.31
C GLY A 341 -14.35 -19.25 -12.87
N PHE A 342 -14.77 -20.43 -12.35
CA PHE A 342 -14.38 -20.85 -11.00
C PHE A 342 -12.91 -21.24 -10.94
N GLN A 343 -12.39 -21.95 -11.95
CA GLN A 343 -10.97 -22.31 -12.03
C GLN A 343 -10.09 -21.05 -12.16
N ALA A 344 -10.50 -20.09 -13.00
CA ALA A 344 -9.79 -18.83 -13.16
C ALA A 344 -9.77 -18.01 -11.85
N LEU A 345 -10.91 -17.95 -11.14
CA LEU A 345 -11.01 -17.33 -9.84
C LEU A 345 -10.11 -17.98 -8.79
N ALA A 346 -10.05 -19.31 -8.78
CA ALA A 346 -9.17 -20.07 -7.90
C ALA A 346 -7.69 -19.79 -8.20
N ALA A 347 -7.31 -19.80 -9.48
CA ALA A 347 -5.93 -19.50 -9.90
C ALA A 347 -5.52 -18.06 -9.53
N LEU A 348 -6.40 -17.06 -9.75
CA LEU A 348 -6.19 -15.69 -9.30
C LEU A 348 -6.04 -15.59 -7.78
N SER A 349 -6.90 -16.30 -7.02
CA SER A 349 -6.85 -16.31 -5.55
C SER A 349 -5.53 -16.89 -5.04
N VAL A 350 -5.06 -17.97 -5.64
CA VAL A 350 -3.76 -18.59 -5.32
C VAL A 350 -2.61 -17.64 -5.69
N ALA A 351 -2.66 -17.00 -6.85
CA ALA A 351 -1.65 -16.03 -7.28
C ALA A 351 -1.56 -14.86 -6.29
N VAL A 352 -2.72 -14.32 -5.89
CA VAL A 352 -2.80 -13.18 -4.96
C VAL A 352 -2.40 -13.59 -3.55
N PHE A 353 -2.74 -14.78 -3.09
CA PHE A 353 -2.26 -15.31 -1.81
C PHE A 353 -0.72 -15.31 -1.77
N PHE A 354 -0.08 -15.92 -2.75
CA PHE A 354 1.37 -16.01 -2.78
C PHE A 354 2.05 -14.66 -3.01
N ILE A 355 1.58 -13.82 -3.95
CA ILE A 355 2.24 -12.55 -4.22
C ILE A 355 2.23 -11.61 -3.00
N ASN A 356 1.22 -11.70 -2.12
CA ASN A 356 1.13 -10.86 -0.93
C ASN A 356 2.17 -11.19 0.17
N PHE A 357 2.91 -12.27 0.06
CA PHE A 357 4.15 -12.46 0.84
C PHE A 357 5.19 -11.35 0.58
N GLY A 358 5.11 -10.70 -0.57
CA GLY A 358 5.92 -9.54 -0.92
C GLY A 358 5.69 -8.30 -0.03
N GLY A 359 4.67 -8.28 0.84
CA GLY A 359 4.55 -7.30 1.91
C GLY A 359 5.77 -7.27 2.84
N LEU A 360 6.49 -8.40 2.98
CA LEU A 360 7.76 -8.49 3.72
C LEU A 360 8.87 -7.58 3.17
N TYR A 361 8.78 -7.11 1.93
CA TYR A 361 9.74 -6.16 1.35
C TYR A 361 9.86 -4.87 2.15
N TRP A 362 8.78 -4.42 2.79
CA TRP A 362 8.82 -3.23 3.64
C TRP A 362 9.76 -3.35 4.84
N ALA A 363 10.09 -4.58 5.25
CA ALA A 363 11.03 -4.82 6.33
C ALA A 363 12.49 -4.89 5.85
N ILE A 364 12.76 -5.10 4.56
CA ILE A 364 14.12 -5.28 4.02
C ILE A 364 15.02 -4.07 4.31
N PRO A 365 14.60 -2.81 4.08
CA PRO A 365 15.43 -1.67 4.45
C PRO A 365 15.79 -1.63 5.94
N ALA A 366 14.87 -1.99 6.82
CA ALA A 366 15.11 -2.02 8.26
C ALA A 366 16.07 -3.14 8.69
N TRP A 367 16.16 -4.21 7.91
CA TRP A 367 17.05 -5.34 8.18
C TRP A 367 18.46 -5.12 7.65
N LEU A 368 18.62 -4.47 6.48
CA LEU A 368 19.85 -4.47 5.70
C LEU A 368 20.48 -3.10 5.52
N ALA A 369 19.79 -1.99 5.83
CA ALA A 369 20.33 -0.64 5.75
C ALA A 369 20.73 -0.10 7.15
N PRO A 370 21.67 0.84 7.25
CA PRO A 370 21.93 1.58 8.47
C PRO A 370 20.68 2.28 9.00
N LYS A 371 20.48 2.32 10.31
CA LYS A 371 19.28 2.90 10.94
C LYS A 371 18.94 4.31 10.43
N GLN A 372 19.97 5.13 10.16
CA GLN A 372 19.82 6.50 9.67
C GLN A 372 19.37 6.57 8.21
N GLN A 373 19.48 5.48 7.44
CA GLN A 373 19.19 5.44 6.01
C GLN A 373 17.99 4.52 5.66
N VAL A 374 17.35 3.90 6.63
CA VAL A 374 16.18 3.03 6.42
C VAL A 374 15.07 3.76 5.61
N GLY A 375 14.80 5.02 5.94
CA GLY A 375 13.83 5.83 5.22
C GLY A 375 14.25 6.11 3.77
N THR A 376 15.53 6.46 3.54
CA THR A 376 16.05 6.73 2.19
C THR A 376 16.00 5.47 1.32
N VAL A 377 16.48 4.34 1.84
CA VAL A 377 16.48 3.06 1.10
C VAL A 377 15.04 2.58 0.85
N GLY A 378 14.15 2.73 1.83
CA GLY A 378 12.71 2.45 1.68
C GLY A 378 12.04 3.35 0.64
N GLY A 379 12.38 4.63 0.59
CA GLY A 379 11.91 5.58 -0.42
C GLY A 379 12.35 5.19 -1.84
N VAL A 380 13.63 4.84 -2.01
CA VAL A 380 14.16 4.35 -3.30
C VAL A 380 13.47 3.04 -3.72
N MET A 381 13.26 2.11 -2.80
CA MET A 381 12.49 0.89 -3.05
C MET A 381 11.05 1.21 -3.50
N ASN A 382 10.43 2.25 -2.94
CA ASN A 382 9.07 2.64 -3.32
C ASN A 382 8.98 3.24 -4.74
N ILE A 383 10.07 3.81 -5.26
CA ILE A 383 10.15 4.22 -6.69
C ILE A 383 9.97 2.98 -7.59
N ALA A 384 10.63 1.87 -7.28
CA ALA A 384 10.43 0.62 -8.03
C ALA A 384 8.98 0.11 -7.93
N SER A 385 8.35 0.24 -6.75
CA SER A 385 6.94 -0.11 -6.56
C SER A 385 5.99 0.74 -7.42
N SER A 386 6.22 2.06 -7.46
CA SER A 386 5.41 2.98 -8.27
C SER A 386 5.64 2.76 -9.78
N GLY A 387 6.89 2.43 -10.17
CA GLY A 387 7.20 2.03 -11.54
C GLY A 387 6.42 0.80 -11.97
N GLY A 388 6.35 -0.24 -11.14
CA GLY A 388 5.53 -1.44 -11.39
C GLY A 388 4.05 -1.11 -11.48
N GLY A 389 3.54 -0.25 -10.60
CA GLY A 389 2.16 0.20 -10.61
C GLY A 389 1.77 0.99 -11.87
N SER A 390 2.72 1.75 -12.42
CA SER A 390 2.53 2.46 -13.70
C SER A 390 2.60 1.51 -14.90
N LEU A 391 3.63 0.68 -14.95
CA LEU A 391 3.90 -0.19 -16.10
C LEU A 391 2.85 -1.29 -16.26
N ALA A 392 2.39 -1.89 -15.16
CA ALA A 392 1.53 -3.05 -15.23
C ALA A 392 0.22 -2.80 -16.00
N PRO A 393 -0.61 -1.81 -15.66
CA PRO A 393 -1.86 -1.59 -16.38
C PRO A 393 -1.64 -1.22 -17.85
N ILE A 394 -0.59 -0.45 -18.16
CA ILE A 394 -0.30 -0.01 -19.51
C ILE A 394 0.13 -1.18 -20.39
N VAL A 395 1.11 -1.99 -19.94
CA VAL A 395 1.61 -3.13 -20.70
C VAL A 395 0.53 -4.19 -20.90
N MET A 396 -0.29 -4.44 -19.86
CA MET A 396 -1.45 -5.32 -19.99
C MET A 396 -2.47 -4.79 -20.99
N GLY A 397 -2.77 -3.49 -20.97
CA GLY A 397 -3.68 -2.86 -21.95
C GLY A 397 -3.17 -3.01 -23.38
N ILE A 398 -1.86 -2.81 -23.61
CA ILE A 398 -1.23 -3.05 -24.93
C ILE A 398 -1.35 -4.52 -25.33
N ALA A 399 -1.07 -5.46 -24.43
CA ALA A 399 -1.15 -6.89 -24.71
C ALA A 399 -2.59 -7.34 -25.05
N ILE A 400 -3.59 -6.79 -24.34
CA ILE A 400 -5.01 -7.06 -24.60
C ILE A 400 -5.42 -6.49 -25.97
N ALA A 401 -5.02 -5.26 -26.29
CA ALA A 401 -5.30 -4.66 -27.60
C ALA A 401 -4.65 -5.46 -28.75
N ALA A 402 -3.38 -5.84 -28.60
CA ALA A 402 -2.64 -6.62 -29.60
C ALA A 402 -3.25 -8.02 -29.84
N SER A 403 -3.95 -8.59 -28.87
CA SER A 403 -4.63 -9.88 -28.98
C SER A 403 -6.11 -9.79 -29.36
N GLY A 404 -6.60 -8.63 -29.77
CA GLY A 404 -8.00 -8.44 -30.15
C GLY A 404 -8.97 -8.58 -28.96
N GLY A 405 -8.53 -8.21 -27.75
CA GLY A 405 -9.33 -8.29 -26.53
C GLY A 405 -9.01 -9.50 -25.63
N GLY A 406 -8.09 -10.37 -26.04
CA GLY A 406 -7.69 -11.54 -25.24
C GLY A 406 -6.75 -11.18 -24.10
N TYR A 407 -6.96 -11.79 -22.91
CA TYR A 407 -6.16 -11.51 -21.71
C TYR A 407 -4.91 -12.41 -21.58
N GLY A 408 -4.73 -13.40 -22.47
CA GLY A 408 -3.65 -14.38 -22.37
C GLY A 408 -2.25 -13.76 -22.31
N GLY A 409 -1.95 -12.84 -23.24
CA GLY A 409 -0.67 -12.12 -23.29
C GLY A 409 -0.42 -11.25 -22.04
N ALA A 410 -1.47 -10.65 -21.49
CA ALA A 410 -1.41 -9.85 -20.26
C ALA A 410 -1.03 -10.71 -19.05
N PHE A 411 -1.60 -11.90 -18.89
CA PHE A 411 -1.24 -12.82 -17.82
C PHE A 411 0.16 -13.44 -18.00
N VAL A 412 0.57 -13.74 -19.24
CA VAL A 412 1.95 -14.17 -19.51
C VAL A 412 2.94 -13.08 -19.05
N PHE A 413 2.70 -11.81 -19.36
CA PHE A 413 3.51 -10.71 -18.88
C PHE A 413 3.59 -10.66 -17.33
N LEU A 414 2.46 -10.81 -16.64
CA LEU A 414 2.44 -10.86 -15.17
C LEU A 414 3.20 -12.07 -14.62
N GLY A 415 3.10 -13.22 -15.28
CA GLY A 415 3.86 -14.42 -14.91
C GLY A 415 5.37 -14.19 -15.01
N VAL A 416 5.84 -13.54 -16.09
CA VAL A 416 7.25 -13.12 -16.23
C VAL A 416 7.64 -12.16 -15.12
N CYS A 417 6.79 -11.19 -14.75
CA CYS A 417 7.05 -10.28 -13.64
C CYS A 417 7.10 -11.00 -12.28
N ALA A 418 6.31 -12.05 -12.08
CA ALA A 418 6.41 -12.92 -10.90
C ALA A 418 7.76 -13.66 -10.83
N LEU A 419 8.30 -14.07 -11.97
CA LEU A 419 9.67 -14.61 -12.04
C LEU A 419 10.73 -13.54 -11.76
N VAL A 420 10.53 -12.30 -12.19
CA VAL A 420 11.43 -11.17 -11.83
C VAL A 420 11.39 -10.92 -10.30
N TYR A 421 10.21 -10.99 -9.68
CA TYR A 421 10.07 -10.94 -8.23
C TYR A 421 10.84 -12.08 -7.55
N LEU A 422 10.67 -13.31 -8.02
CA LEU A 422 11.38 -14.49 -7.52
C LEU A 422 12.89 -14.30 -7.62
N LEU A 423 13.40 -14.05 -8.82
CA LEU A 423 14.84 -13.94 -9.09
C LEU A 423 15.47 -12.76 -8.34
N GLY A 424 14.80 -11.61 -8.33
CA GLY A 424 15.23 -10.43 -7.56
C GLY A 424 15.35 -10.76 -6.07
N SER A 425 14.39 -11.47 -5.51
CA SER A 425 14.42 -11.89 -4.10
C SER A 425 15.57 -12.85 -3.78
N MET A 426 15.92 -13.75 -4.73
CA MET A 426 17.05 -14.68 -4.58
C MET A 426 18.42 -13.97 -4.59
N LEU A 427 18.50 -12.77 -5.18
CA LEU A 427 19.74 -11.98 -5.19
C LEU A 427 20.06 -11.35 -3.83
N ILE A 428 19.08 -11.20 -2.93
CA ILE A 428 19.23 -10.54 -1.64
C ILE A 428 20.00 -11.47 -0.67
N ASP A 429 21.05 -10.95 -0.05
CA ASP A 429 21.73 -11.59 1.06
C ASP A 429 21.26 -10.98 2.38
N PHE A 430 20.40 -11.71 3.10
CA PHE A 430 19.80 -11.25 4.35
C PHE A 430 20.73 -11.34 5.56
N ASN A 431 21.92 -11.92 5.40
CA ASN A 431 22.94 -12.03 6.46
C ASN A 431 23.93 -10.87 6.46
N LYS A 432 23.95 -10.05 5.39
CA LYS A 432 24.94 -8.97 5.22
C LYS A 432 24.26 -7.62 5.04
N PRO A 433 24.86 -6.53 5.54
CA PRO A 433 24.40 -5.18 5.21
C PRO A 433 24.33 -4.98 3.70
N MET A 434 23.32 -4.23 3.24
CA MET A 434 23.08 -3.99 1.81
C MET A 434 24.22 -3.19 1.16
N ALA A 435 24.80 -2.25 1.90
CA ALA A 435 25.98 -1.52 1.47
C ALA A 435 26.91 -1.29 2.66
N THR A 436 28.21 -1.44 2.43
CA THR A 436 29.28 -1.01 3.34
C THR A 436 30.11 0.00 2.60
N ARG A 437 30.51 1.09 3.27
CA ARG A 437 31.46 2.01 2.68
C ARG A 437 32.79 1.28 2.54
N LYS A 438 33.27 1.11 1.33
CA LYS A 438 34.69 0.79 1.11
C LYS A 438 35.48 2.05 1.42
N ASP A 439 36.40 1.95 2.38
CA ASP A 439 37.34 3.01 2.62
C ASP A 439 38.08 3.28 1.29
N ALA A 440 38.05 4.57 0.92
CA ALA A 440 38.78 5.05 -0.24
C ALA A 440 40.25 5.17 0.10
#